data_efdcefd4e424bd1420162a16eb9508cc
#
_entry.id   efdcefd4e424bd1420162a16eb9508cc
#
_cell.length_a   1.000
_cell.length_b   1.000
_cell.length_c   1.000
_cell.angle_alpha   90.00
_cell.angle_beta   90.00
_cell.angle_gamma   90.00
#
_symmetry.space_group_name_H-M   'P 1'
#
loop_
_entity.id
_entity.type
_entity.pdbx_description
1 polymer ?
#
loop_
_entity_poly.entity_id
_entity_poly.type
_entity_poly.pdbx_seq_one_letter_code
_entity_poly.pdbx_strand_id
1 'polypeptide(L)'
;MGNRGPQPRTGGRPRKPLADKILEGNHGREPLTVIGLPDTPCLEGAEMPSPHEFLSAEQKSGQDLVASEIYKATWNWMQKHHCEHLVTQQNLEQYAMAAARWIQCEEAISQFGFLAKHPTTGAAIISPYVAAAREYSKHANALWNQIYAVVRDNCSTDYSGQSPQDDVMERLLTMRRR
;
A
#
# COMPACT_ATOMS: atom_id res chain seq x y z
N MET A 1 -42.36 -20.95 -2.96
CA MET A 1 -40.98 -21.31 -3.42
C MET A 1 -40.43 -20.11 -4.17
N GLY A 2 -39.55 -19.35 -3.55
CA GLY A 2 -39.00 -18.14 -4.15
C GLY A 2 -37.86 -18.49 -5.10
N ASN A 3 -38.02 -18.14 -6.37
CA ASN A 3 -36.96 -18.19 -7.38
C ASN A 3 -35.87 -17.18 -7.00
N ARG A 4 -34.73 -17.65 -6.50
CA ARG A 4 -33.51 -16.82 -6.44
C ARG A 4 -33.04 -16.62 -7.87
N GLY A 5 -33.23 -15.41 -8.38
CA GLY A 5 -32.58 -14.99 -9.63
C GLY A 5 -31.08 -15.20 -9.60
N PRO A 6 -30.42 -15.30 -10.76
CA PRO A 6 -28.97 -15.46 -10.83
C PRO A 6 -28.29 -14.32 -10.08
N GLN A 7 -27.34 -14.66 -9.19
CA GLN A 7 -26.57 -13.67 -8.47
C GLN A 7 -25.78 -12.80 -9.48
N PRO A 8 -25.71 -11.47 -9.27
CA PRO A 8 -24.92 -10.61 -10.12
C PRO A 8 -23.47 -11.14 -10.12
N ARG A 9 -22.94 -11.41 -11.31
CA ARG A 9 -21.55 -11.81 -11.49
C ARG A 9 -20.65 -10.66 -11.01
N THR A 10 -20.09 -10.75 -9.83
CA THR A 10 -19.11 -9.82 -9.26
C THR A 10 -17.69 -9.99 -9.85
N GLY A 11 -17.52 -10.87 -10.85
CA GLY A 11 -16.24 -11.19 -11.49
C GLY A 11 -16.19 -10.74 -12.95
N GLY A 12 -16.26 -9.43 -13.21
CA GLY A 12 -15.90 -8.88 -14.52
C GLY A 12 -14.38 -8.87 -14.70
N ARG A 13 -13.93 -8.92 -15.98
CA ARG A 13 -12.50 -8.70 -16.32
C ARG A 13 -12.05 -7.36 -15.70
N PRO A 14 -10.91 -7.29 -15.02
CA PRO A 14 -10.36 -6.04 -14.51
C PRO A 14 -10.31 -4.99 -15.61
N ARG A 15 -10.59 -3.73 -15.27
CA ARG A 15 -10.51 -2.63 -16.24
C ARG A 15 -9.05 -2.51 -16.71
N LYS A 16 -8.85 -2.31 -18.00
CA LYS A 16 -7.53 -2.02 -18.56
C LYS A 16 -7.02 -0.68 -18.03
N PRO A 17 -5.71 -0.54 -17.78
CA PRO A 17 -5.10 0.74 -17.46
C PRO A 17 -5.45 1.82 -18.47
N LEU A 18 -5.51 3.07 -18.00
CA LEU A 18 -5.84 4.20 -18.88
C LEU A 18 -4.82 4.36 -20.00
N ALA A 19 -3.52 4.20 -19.70
CA ALA A 19 -2.44 4.26 -20.69
C ALA A 19 -2.63 3.24 -21.81
N ASP A 20 -2.97 1.99 -21.49
CA ASP A 20 -3.22 0.93 -22.47
C ASP A 20 -4.43 1.25 -23.34
N LYS A 21 -5.51 1.81 -22.75
CA LYS A 21 -6.70 2.22 -23.51
C LYS A 21 -6.41 3.35 -24.51
N ILE A 22 -5.56 4.30 -24.12
CA ILE A 22 -5.12 5.38 -25.01
C ILE A 22 -4.29 4.83 -26.16
N LEU A 23 -3.32 3.95 -25.89
CA LEU A 23 -2.44 3.34 -26.90
C LEU A 23 -3.20 2.43 -27.87
N GLU A 24 -4.16 1.65 -27.39
CA GLU A 24 -4.99 0.75 -28.20
C GLU A 24 -6.10 1.49 -28.99
N GLY A 25 -6.28 2.81 -28.80
CA GLY A 25 -7.25 3.62 -29.53
C GLY A 25 -8.68 3.51 -29.03
N ASN A 26 -8.90 3.06 -27.80
CA ASN A 26 -10.22 3.02 -27.13
C ASN A 26 -11.34 2.40 -27.98
N HIS A 27 -11.17 1.21 -28.48
CA HIS A 27 -12.14 0.51 -29.34
C HIS A 27 -13.55 0.40 -28.76
N GLY A 28 -13.68 0.42 -27.43
CA GLY A 28 -14.97 0.38 -26.72
C GLY A 28 -15.70 1.71 -26.67
N ARG A 29 -15.12 2.81 -27.16
CA ARG A 29 -15.67 4.19 -27.09
C ARG A 29 -16.15 4.57 -25.68
N GLU A 30 -15.52 3.98 -24.66
CA GLU A 30 -15.80 4.37 -23.26
C GLU A 30 -15.33 5.82 -23.04
N PRO A 31 -16.08 6.64 -22.28
CA PRO A 31 -15.59 7.96 -21.91
C PRO A 31 -14.31 7.79 -21.09
N LEU A 32 -13.17 8.15 -21.67
CA LEU A 32 -11.88 8.16 -20.98
C LEU A 32 -11.84 9.48 -20.18
N THR A 33 -11.91 9.36 -18.87
CA THR A 33 -11.64 10.50 -17.98
C THR A 33 -10.13 10.69 -17.94
N VAL A 34 -9.58 11.32 -18.97
CA VAL A 34 -8.23 11.84 -18.90
C VAL A 34 -8.34 13.04 -17.98
N ILE A 35 -7.73 12.97 -16.80
CA ILE A 35 -7.54 14.15 -15.95
C ILE A 35 -6.55 15.00 -16.74
N GLY A 36 -7.09 15.98 -17.50
CA GLY A 36 -6.28 16.95 -18.16
C GLY A 36 -5.47 17.68 -17.10
N LEU A 37 -4.15 17.51 -17.15
CA LEU A 37 -3.26 18.35 -16.37
C LEU A 37 -3.60 19.79 -16.72
N PRO A 38 -4.01 20.62 -15.76
CA PRO A 38 -4.21 22.03 -16.05
C PRO A 38 -2.88 22.58 -16.56
N ASP A 39 -2.89 23.24 -17.72
CA ASP A 39 -1.75 23.96 -18.31
C ASP A 39 -1.34 25.17 -17.44
N THR A 40 -1.37 25.04 -16.15
CA THR A 40 -1.21 26.15 -15.23
C THR A 40 -0.01 25.93 -14.32
N PRO A 41 0.75 27.00 -14.03
CA PRO A 41 1.88 27.01 -13.10
C PRO A 41 1.52 26.62 -11.66
N CYS A 42 0.28 26.28 -11.38
CA CYS A 42 -0.17 25.71 -10.09
C CYS A 42 0.22 24.25 -9.87
N LEU A 43 0.89 23.62 -10.84
CA LEU A 43 1.49 22.27 -10.69
C LEU A 43 2.93 22.31 -10.16
N GLU A 44 3.42 23.44 -9.72
CA GLU A 44 4.57 23.48 -8.82
C GLU A 44 4.13 22.83 -7.51
N GLY A 45 4.25 21.51 -7.52
CA GLY A 45 4.21 20.59 -6.43
C GLY A 45 3.17 20.90 -5.35
N ALA A 46 2.06 20.17 -5.34
CA ALA A 46 1.29 20.10 -4.10
C ALA A 46 2.27 19.80 -2.96
N GLU A 47 2.40 20.72 -2.03
CA GLU A 47 3.28 20.56 -0.88
C GLU A 47 2.84 19.29 -0.13
N MET A 48 3.80 18.41 0.15
CA MET A 48 3.49 17.16 0.85
C MET A 48 2.88 17.50 2.21
N PRO A 49 1.65 17.04 2.52
CA PRO A 49 1.08 17.25 3.84
C PRO A 49 2.01 16.65 4.90
N SER A 50 2.25 17.40 5.96
CA SER A 50 3.07 16.89 7.08
C SER A 50 2.37 15.67 7.69
N PRO A 51 3.06 14.52 7.79
CA PRO A 51 2.47 13.34 8.40
C PRO A 51 2.19 13.60 9.88
N HIS A 52 1.12 13.01 10.40
CA HIS A 52 0.79 13.12 11.81
C HIS A 52 1.89 12.50 12.69
N GLU A 53 2.05 13.02 13.89
CA GLU A 53 3.11 12.63 14.85
C GLU A 53 3.13 11.13 15.18
N PHE A 54 2.00 10.44 15.10
CA PHE A 54 1.94 9.01 15.39
C PHE A 54 2.75 8.13 14.41
N LEU A 55 3.09 8.63 13.20
CA LEU A 55 3.95 7.92 12.26
C LEU A 55 5.42 7.91 12.69
N SER A 56 5.83 8.89 13.49
CA SER A 56 7.19 9.03 14.01
C SER A 56 7.29 8.75 15.51
N ALA A 57 6.23 8.17 16.13
CA ALA A 57 6.21 7.90 17.55
C ALA A 57 7.33 6.94 17.97
N GLU A 58 8.09 7.33 18.98
CA GLU A 58 9.15 6.52 19.57
C GLU A 58 8.61 5.17 20.05
N GLN A 59 9.27 4.10 19.66
CA GLN A 59 8.88 2.76 20.03
C GLN A 59 9.50 2.36 21.37
N LYS A 60 8.84 1.48 22.12
CA LYS A 60 9.33 0.96 23.39
C LYS A 60 10.71 0.31 23.30
N SER A 61 11.08 -0.16 22.11
CA SER A 61 12.40 -0.72 21.81
C SER A 61 13.50 0.33 21.62
N GLY A 62 13.16 1.63 21.58
CA GLY A 62 14.08 2.71 21.24
C GLY A 62 14.43 2.77 19.74
N GLN A 63 13.80 1.96 18.91
CA GLN A 63 13.93 2.01 17.45
C GLN A 63 12.84 2.89 16.85
N ASP A 64 13.19 3.65 15.82
CA ASP A 64 12.23 4.46 15.09
C ASP A 64 11.30 3.57 14.24
N LEU A 65 10.04 3.95 14.19
CA LEU A 65 9.09 3.33 13.28
C LEU A 65 9.32 3.90 11.87
N VAL A 66 9.60 3.04 10.88
CA VAL A 66 9.84 3.46 9.49
C VAL A 66 8.60 3.98 8.74
N ALA A 67 7.49 4.20 9.44
CA ALA A 67 6.23 4.63 8.83
C ALA A 67 6.35 5.99 8.13
N SER A 68 7.07 6.93 8.72
CA SER A 68 7.29 8.26 8.14
C SER A 68 8.08 8.20 6.82
N GLU A 69 9.05 7.27 6.71
CA GLU A 69 9.79 7.05 5.47
C GLU A 69 8.92 6.46 4.37
N ILE A 70 8.10 5.45 4.72
CA ILE A 70 7.16 4.81 3.79
C ILE A 70 6.12 5.82 3.29
N TYR A 71 5.62 6.69 4.18
CA TYR A 71 4.69 7.76 3.81
C TYR A 71 5.32 8.69 2.76
N LYS A 72 6.53 9.19 3.02
CA LYS A 72 7.25 10.07 2.11
C LYS A 72 7.56 9.41 0.77
N ALA A 73 8.01 8.15 0.80
CA ALA A 73 8.29 7.39 -0.42
C ALA A 73 7.02 7.20 -1.27
N THR A 74 5.89 6.89 -0.63
CA THR A 74 4.61 6.69 -1.33
C THR A 74 4.09 8.01 -1.91
N TRP A 75 4.17 9.11 -1.15
CA TRP A 75 3.80 10.43 -1.64
C TRP A 75 4.63 10.82 -2.86
N ASN A 76 5.96 10.72 -2.76
CA ASN A 76 6.87 11.06 -3.86
C ASN A 76 6.63 10.20 -5.11
N TRP A 77 6.28 8.92 -4.92
CA TRP A 77 5.93 8.05 -6.03
C TRP A 77 4.62 8.51 -6.70
N MET A 78 3.59 8.85 -5.94
CA MET A 78 2.34 9.38 -6.51
C MET A 78 2.53 10.74 -7.18
N GLN A 79 3.38 11.62 -6.63
CA GLN A 79 3.71 12.91 -7.20
C GLN A 79 4.39 12.76 -8.57
N LYS A 80 5.29 11.78 -8.73
CA LYS A 80 5.90 11.47 -10.04
C LYS A 80 4.87 11.07 -11.10
N HIS A 81 3.72 10.56 -10.67
CA HIS A 81 2.62 10.16 -11.54
C HIS A 81 1.47 11.18 -11.55
N HIS A 82 1.64 12.33 -10.90
CA HIS A 82 0.65 13.40 -10.80
C HIS A 82 -0.71 12.96 -10.22
N CYS A 83 -0.68 12.00 -9.31
CA CYS A 83 -1.87 11.40 -8.69
C CYS A 83 -1.98 11.66 -7.18
N GLU A 84 -1.10 12.49 -6.60
CA GLU A 84 -1.03 12.78 -5.16
C GLU A 84 -2.33 13.37 -4.59
N HIS A 85 -3.07 14.12 -5.40
CA HIS A 85 -4.33 14.76 -5.00
C HIS A 85 -5.54 13.80 -5.03
N LEU A 86 -5.39 12.60 -5.58
CA LEU A 86 -6.47 11.61 -5.71
C LEU A 86 -6.58 10.68 -4.51
N VAL A 87 -5.58 10.65 -3.67
CA VAL A 87 -5.54 9.81 -2.47
C VAL A 87 -5.50 10.69 -1.23
N THR A 88 -6.33 10.38 -0.25
CA THR A 88 -6.37 11.15 0.99
C THR A 88 -5.13 10.89 1.83
N GLN A 89 -4.66 11.92 2.55
CA GLN A 89 -3.56 11.79 3.51
C GLN A 89 -3.78 10.62 4.48
N GLN A 90 -5.00 10.46 4.97
CA GLN A 90 -5.35 9.40 5.91
C GLN A 90 -5.11 7.99 5.33
N ASN A 91 -5.43 7.76 4.05
CA ASN A 91 -5.18 6.45 3.42
C ASN A 91 -3.68 6.16 3.30
N LEU A 92 -2.88 7.18 2.99
CA LEU A 92 -1.41 7.05 2.94
C LEU A 92 -0.82 6.75 4.31
N GLU A 93 -1.29 7.43 5.34
CA GLU A 93 -0.84 7.22 6.71
C GLU A 93 -1.22 5.82 7.21
N GLN A 94 -2.43 5.35 6.91
CA GLN A 94 -2.86 4.00 7.25
C GLN A 94 -2.00 2.94 6.55
N TYR A 95 -1.71 3.14 5.26
CA TYR A 95 -0.80 2.26 4.53
C TYR A 95 0.59 2.24 5.13
N ALA A 96 1.17 3.42 5.36
CA ALA A 96 2.52 3.56 5.92
C ALA A 96 2.63 2.91 7.31
N MET A 97 1.62 3.11 8.16
CA MET A 97 1.56 2.49 9.48
C MET A 97 1.42 0.96 9.39
N ALA A 98 0.53 0.45 8.54
CA ALA A 98 0.33 -0.99 8.38
C ALA A 98 1.60 -1.67 7.85
N ALA A 99 2.27 -1.09 6.87
CA ALA A 99 3.52 -1.59 6.31
C ALA A 99 4.67 -1.56 7.34
N ALA A 100 4.80 -0.46 8.09
CA ALA A 100 5.82 -0.34 9.12
C ALA A 100 5.62 -1.36 10.27
N ARG A 101 4.36 -1.58 10.68
CA ARG A 101 4.04 -2.60 11.69
C ARG A 101 4.28 -4.02 11.19
N TRP A 102 4.02 -4.28 9.91
CA TRP A 102 4.37 -5.56 9.30
C TRP A 102 5.87 -5.81 9.39
N ILE A 103 6.70 -4.84 8.97
CA ILE A 103 8.16 -4.91 9.06
C ILE A 103 8.59 -5.19 10.51
N GLN A 104 8.07 -4.42 11.48
CA GLN A 104 8.39 -4.60 12.89
C GLN A 104 8.00 -6.00 13.43
N CYS A 105 6.88 -6.56 12.98
CA CYS A 105 6.48 -7.91 13.37
C CYS A 105 7.43 -8.97 12.80
N GLU A 106 7.89 -8.82 11.55
CA GLU A 106 8.86 -9.75 10.94
C GLU A 106 10.23 -9.66 11.61
N GLU A 107 10.67 -8.46 12.02
CA GLU A 107 11.86 -8.27 12.84
C GLU A 107 11.74 -9.00 14.18
N ALA A 108 10.60 -8.84 14.86
CA ALA A 108 10.34 -9.53 16.12
C ALA A 108 10.30 -11.05 15.96
N ILE A 109 9.72 -11.58 14.86
CA ILE A 109 9.74 -13.01 14.55
C ILE A 109 11.18 -13.49 14.32
N SER A 110 11.98 -12.72 13.63
CA SER A 110 13.40 -13.04 13.36
C SER A 110 14.23 -13.03 14.65
N GLN A 111 13.93 -12.11 15.56
CA GLN A 111 14.66 -11.96 16.83
C GLN A 111 14.20 -12.97 17.89
N PHE A 112 12.90 -13.18 18.07
CA PHE A 112 12.34 -14.00 19.16
C PHE A 112 11.92 -15.40 18.72
N GLY A 113 11.88 -15.65 17.42
CA GLY A 113 11.52 -16.95 16.85
C GLY A 113 10.03 -17.07 16.51
N PHE A 114 9.76 -18.07 15.68
CA PHE A 114 8.41 -18.40 15.21
C PHE A 114 7.54 -19.06 16.29
N LEU A 115 8.18 -19.79 17.22
CA LEU A 115 7.52 -20.47 18.33
C LEU A 115 7.82 -19.75 19.64
N ALA A 116 6.80 -19.62 20.48
CA ALA A 116 6.89 -19.13 21.84
C ALA A 116 6.49 -20.23 22.82
N LYS A 117 6.84 -20.07 24.09
CA LYS A 117 6.38 -20.96 25.17
C LYS A 117 5.13 -20.36 25.81
N HIS A 118 4.11 -21.20 25.99
CA HIS A 118 2.92 -20.79 26.74
C HIS A 118 3.29 -20.47 28.18
N PRO A 119 2.92 -19.32 28.75
CA PRO A 119 3.40 -18.86 30.06
C PRO A 119 3.01 -19.79 31.21
N THR A 120 1.89 -20.50 31.10
CA THR A 120 1.38 -21.36 32.18
C THR A 120 1.76 -22.85 31.97
N THR A 121 1.63 -23.33 30.73
CA THR A 121 1.79 -24.78 30.45
C THR A 121 3.18 -25.15 29.93
N GLY A 122 3.99 -24.15 29.51
CA GLY A 122 5.29 -24.38 28.88
C GLY A 122 5.23 -25.02 27.49
N ALA A 123 4.03 -25.34 26.97
CA ALA A 123 3.84 -25.90 25.65
C ALA A 123 4.28 -24.92 24.54
N ALA A 124 4.80 -25.48 23.44
CA ALA A 124 5.15 -24.67 22.27
C ALA A 124 3.86 -24.15 21.61
N ILE A 125 3.80 -22.83 21.40
CA ILE A 125 2.71 -22.13 20.72
C ILE A 125 3.29 -21.27 19.61
N ILE A 126 2.48 -20.93 18.61
CA ILE A 126 2.87 -19.98 17.58
C ILE A 126 3.06 -18.60 18.25
N SER A 127 4.15 -17.92 17.91
CA SER A 127 4.42 -16.58 18.41
C SER A 127 3.27 -15.62 18.08
N PRO A 128 2.83 -14.75 19.02
CA PRO A 128 1.80 -13.74 18.77
C PRO A 128 2.16 -12.81 17.61
N TYR A 129 3.45 -12.57 17.37
CA TYR A 129 3.92 -11.74 16.28
C TYR A 129 3.56 -12.29 14.90
N VAL A 130 3.46 -13.62 14.76
CA VAL A 130 3.07 -14.27 13.49
C VAL A 130 1.62 -13.93 13.10
N ALA A 131 0.71 -13.92 14.08
CA ALA A 131 -0.66 -13.52 13.84
C ALA A 131 -0.75 -12.03 13.48
N ALA A 132 -0.05 -11.17 14.22
CA ALA A 132 0.03 -9.74 13.95
C ALA A 132 0.63 -9.44 12.57
N ALA A 133 1.75 -10.08 12.19
CA ALA A 133 2.37 -9.94 10.88
C ALA A 133 1.39 -10.27 9.75
N ARG A 134 0.62 -11.36 9.90
CA ARG A 134 -0.39 -11.77 8.92
C ARG A 134 -1.50 -10.74 8.75
N GLU A 135 -1.98 -10.16 9.84
CA GLU A 135 -3.04 -9.15 9.76
C GLU A 135 -2.52 -7.83 9.18
N TYR A 136 -1.35 -7.35 9.60
CA TYR A 136 -0.75 -6.14 9.05
C TYR A 136 -0.37 -6.30 7.58
N SER A 137 0.14 -7.45 7.14
CA SER A 137 0.43 -7.70 5.72
C SER A 137 -0.82 -7.67 4.85
N LYS A 138 -1.92 -8.28 5.30
CA LYS A 138 -3.20 -8.21 4.58
C LYS A 138 -3.71 -6.77 4.48
N HIS A 139 -3.64 -6.03 5.59
CA HIS A 139 -4.11 -4.66 5.64
C HIS A 139 -3.26 -3.74 4.75
N ALA A 140 -1.93 -3.84 4.84
CA ALA A 140 -1.01 -3.10 3.99
C ALA A 140 -1.25 -3.38 2.50
N ASN A 141 -1.37 -4.66 2.12
CA ASN A 141 -1.63 -5.03 0.73
C ASN A 141 -3.00 -4.55 0.23
N ALA A 142 -4.03 -4.57 1.07
CA ALA A 142 -5.36 -4.06 0.71
C ALA A 142 -5.32 -2.55 0.44
N LEU A 143 -4.67 -1.78 1.32
CA LEU A 143 -4.52 -0.33 1.17
C LEU A 143 -3.63 0.02 -0.03
N TRP A 144 -2.53 -0.71 -0.21
CA TRP A 144 -1.67 -0.54 -1.38
C TRP A 144 -2.43 -0.76 -2.69
N ASN A 145 -3.22 -1.83 -2.78
CA ASN A 145 -4.03 -2.11 -3.98
C ASN A 145 -5.01 -0.98 -4.29
N GLN A 146 -5.56 -0.30 -3.27
CA GLN A 146 -6.42 0.87 -3.47
C GLN A 146 -5.62 2.05 -4.03
N ILE A 147 -4.46 2.36 -3.44
CA ILE A 147 -3.56 3.44 -3.90
C ILE A 147 -3.11 3.15 -5.34
N TYR A 148 -2.63 1.93 -5.58
CA TYR A 148 -2.15 1.51 -6.89
C TYR A 148 -3.25 1.55 -7.97
N ALA A 149 -4.48 1.16 -7.62
CA ALA A 149 -5.62 1.24 -8.53
C ALA A 149 -5.91 2.67 -8.96
N VAL A 150 -5.84 3.63 -8.02
CA VAL A 150 -6.01 5.06 -8.33
C VAL A 150 -4.95 5.53 -9.34
N VAL A 151 -3.68 5.19 -9.11
CA VAL A 151 -2.60 5.58 -10.02
C VAL A 151 -2.78 4.90 -11.37
N ARG A 152 -3.00 3.58 -11.41
CA ARG A 152 -3.22 2.83 -12.64
C ARG A 152 -4.37 3.36 -13.48
N ASP A 153 -5.49 3.72 -12.83
CA ASP A 153 -6.72 4.13 -13.53
C ASP A 153 -6.66 5.60 -14.00
N ASN A 154 -5.80 6.43 -13.43
CA ASN A 154 -5.72 7.86 -13.70
C ASN A 154 -4.41 8.30 -14.33
N CYS A 155 -3.33 7.54 -14.19
CA CYS A 155 -2.05 7.88 -14.77
C CYS A 155 -2.04 7.62 -16.27
N SER A 156 -1.66 8.63 -17.06
CA SER A 156 -1.49 8.53 -18.51
C SER A 156 -0.06 8.17 -18.93
N THR A 157 0.88 8.20 -17.98
CA THR A 157 2.29 7.87 -18.20
C THR A 157 2.57 6.41 -17.84
N ASP A 158 3.69 5.89 -18.33
CA ASP A 158 4.15 4.54 -17.96
C ASP A 158 4.51 4.51 -16.46
N TYR A 159 3.86 3.60 -15.72
CA TYR A 159 4.04 3.37 -14.29
C TYR A 159 4.79 2.06 -13.99
N SER A 160 5.45 1.47 -14.98
CA SER A 160 6.18 0.19 -14.88
C SER A 160 7.46 0.25 -14.02
N GLY A 161 7.76 1.38 -13.40
CA GLY A 161 8.90 1.56 -12.52
C GLY A 161 8.73 0.92 -11.13
N GLN A 162 9.81 0.94 -10.35
CA GLN A 162 9.82 0.48 -8.95
C GLN A 162 8.79 1.24 -8.12
N SER A 163 7.99 0.49 -7.37
CA SER A 163 6.95 1.04 -6.50
C SER A 163 7.39 1.05 -5.03
N PRO A 164 6.80 1.91 -4.17
CA PRO A 164 7.06 1.89 -2.73
C PRO A 164 6.79 0.55 -2.06
N GLN A 165 5.87 -0.24 -2.61
CA GLN A 165 5.60 -1.60 -2.13
C GLN A 165 6.77 -2.54 -2.41
N ASP A 166 7.47 -2.36 -3.52
CA ASP A 166 8.67 -3.14 -3.84
C ASP A 166 9.79 -2.85 -2.84
N ASP A 167 9.93 -1.60 -2.39
CA ASP A 167 10.89 -1.21 -1.36
C ASP A 167 10.57 -1.87 -0.01
N VAL A 168 9.29 -1.94 0.36
CA VAL A 168 8.84 -2.66 1.57
C VAL A 168 9.16 -4.15 1.45
N MET A 169 8.88 -4.76 0.29
CA MET A 169 9.19 -6.17 0.04
C MET A 169 10.70 -6.44 0.04
N GLU A 170 11.50 -5.55 -0.52
CA GLU A 170 12.96 -5.66 -0.49
C GLU A 170 13.51 -5.59 0.94
N ARG A 171 13.00 -4.68 1.77
CA ARG A 171 13.37 -4.60 3.19
C ARG A 171 13.06 -5.92 3.90
N LEU A 172 11.88 -6.50 3.71
CA LEU A 172 11.49 -7.78 4.29
C LEU A 172 12.38 -8.95 3.83
N LEU A 173 12.77 -8.96 2.55
CA LEU A 173 13.65 -9.99 1.99
C LEU A 173 15.10 -9.87 2.49
N THR A 174 15.58 -8.65 2.68
CA THR A 174 16.95 -8.40 3.17
C THR A 174 17.12 -8.72 4.65
N MET A 175 16.08 -8.53 5.47
CA MET A 175 16.08 -8.94 6.90
C MET A 175 16.32 -10.43 7.07
N ARG A 176 15.82 -11.24 6.13
CA ARG A 176 15.95 -12.72 6.18
C ARG A 176 17.37 -13.22 5.92
N ARG A 177 18.27 -12.36 5.44
CA ARG A 177 19.66 -12.73 5.11
C ARG A 177 20.67 -12.43 6.23
N ARG A 178 20.24 -11.78 7.29
CA ARG A 178 21.05 -11.52 8.49
C ARG A 178 20.67 -12.48 9.61
#